data_8c89d14f8bd9fb87bcdf4f4422f61225
#
_entry.id   8c89d14f8bd9fb87bcdf4f4422f61225
#
_cell.length_a   1.000
_cell.length_b   1.000
_cell.length_c   1.000
_cell.angle_alpha   90.00
_cell.angle_beta   90.00
_cell.angle_gamma   90.00
#
_symmetry.space_group_name_H-M   'P 1'
#
loop_
_entity.id
_entity.type
_entity.pdbx_description
1 polymer ?
#
loop_
_entity_poly.entity_id
_entity_poly.type
_entity_poly.pdbx_seq_one_letter_code
_entity_poly.pdbx_strand_id
1 'polypeptide(L)'
;MTRRDALIRVIDALHAEIAALKSNDVGALERATKDKLAGIEQVASLGTGPAGPDLRDLADEANRLNETCRIYVNLMAANVRRRLQTLTGEAGIGASAPVLRAYA
;
A
#
# COMPACT_ATOMS: atom_id res chain seq x y z
N MET A 1 -16.62 17.01 -0.85
CA MET A 1 -15.99 15.80 -0.25
C MET A 1 -15.46 16.15 1.12
N THR A 2 -15.78 15.34 2.12
CA THR A 2 -15.29 15.53 3.49
C THR A 2 -14.00 14.75 3.71
N ARG A 3 -13.32 15.05 4.81
CA ARG A 3 -12.14 14.24 5.22
C ARG A 3 -12.53 12.77 5.42
N ARG A 4 -13.74 12.52 5.94
CA ARG A 4 -14.26 11.17 6.10
C ARG A 4 -14.36 10.45 4.76
N ASP A 5 -14.94 11.10 3.75
CA ASP A 5 -15.07 10.54 2.41
C ASP A 5 -13.69 10.23 1.80
N ALA A 6 -12.74 11.14 1.98
CA ALA A 6 -11.39 10.96 1.48
C ALA A 6 -10.68 9.79 2.17
N LEU A 7 -10.86 9.61 3.49
CA LEU A 7 -10.31 8.47 4.22
C LEU A 7 -10.95 7.16 3.79
N ILE A 8 -12.25 7.13 3.54
CA ILE A 8 -12.93 5.94 3.01
C ILE A 8 -12.35 5.58 1.64
N ARG A 9 -12.07 6.57 0.81
CA ARG A 9 -11.42 6.34 -0.48
C ARG A 9 -10.03 5.71 -0.32
N VAL A 10 -9.25 6.17 0.65
CA VAL A 10 -7.94 5.59 0.97
C VAL A 10 -8.10 4.13 1.41
N ILE A 11 -9.06 3.86 2.28
CA ILE A 11 -9.32 2.50 2.78
C ILE A 11 -9.73 1.58 1.63
N ASP A 12 -10.62 2.02 0.75
CA ASP A 12 -11.04 1.24 -0.41
C ASP A 12 -9.86 0.95 -1.34
N ALA A 13 -9.00 1.94 -1.56
CA ALA A 13 -7.78 1.76 -2.36
C ALA A 13 -6.82 0.76 -1.71
N LEU A 14 -6.69 0.78 -0.39
CA LEU A 14 -5.85 -0.18 0.35
C LEU A 14 -6.39 -1.61 0.22
N HIS A 15 -7.71 -1.79 0.30
CA HIS A 15 -8.31 -3.10 0.03
C HIS A 15 -8.04 -3.57 -1.40
N ALA A 16 -8.11 -2.66 -2.37
CA ALA A 16 -7.79 -2.97 -3.75
C ALA A 16 -6.31 -3.34 -3.93
N GLU A 17 -5.40 -2.67 -3.22
CA GLU A 17 -3.97 -3.03 -3.21
C GLU A 17 -3.76 -4.45 -2.67
N ILE A 18 -4.41 -4.79 -1.56
CA ILE A 18 -4.31 -6.13 -0.97
C ILE A 18 -4.83 -7.19 -1.96
N ALA A 19 -5.97 -6.94 -2.58
CA ALA A 19 -6.52 -7.87 -3.57
C ALA A 19 -5.57 -8.05 -4.75
N ALA A 20 -4.98 -6.97 -5.25
CA ALA A 20 -4.01 -7.00 -6.34
C ALA A 20 -2.75 -7.78 -5.95
N LEU A 21 -2.25 -7.58 -4.74
CA LEU A 21 -1.09 -8.32 -4.22
C LEU A 21 -1.37 -9.82 -4.12
N LYS A 22 -2.55 -10.19 -3.62
CA LYS A 22 -2.95 -11.59 -3.49
C LYS A 22 -3.08 -12.28 -4.84
N SER A 23 -3.54 -11.56 -5.86
CA SER A 23 -3.73 -12.10 -7.21
C SER A 23 -2.52 -11.88 -8.12
N ASN A 24 -1.47 -11.24 -7.61
CA ASN A 24 -0.26 -10.95 -8.38
C ASN A 24 -0.53 -10.07 -9.60
N ASP A 25 -1.48 -9.15 -9.48
CA ASP A 25 -1.90 -8.26 -10.56
C ASP A 25 -1.21 -6.89 -10.42
N VAL A 26 -0.11 -6.72 -11.13
CA VAL A 26 0.70 -5.49 -11.06
C VAL A 26 -0.05 -4.27 -11.56
N GLY A 27 -0.81 -4.41 -12.63
CA GLY A 27 -1.59 -3.29 -13.17
C GLY A 27 -2.67 -2.81 -12.20
N ALA A 28 -3.36 -3.75 -11.55
CA ALA A 28 -4.35 -3.42 -10.52
C ALA A 28 -3.68 -2.76 -9.31
N LEU A 29 -2.49 -3.22 -8.93
CA LEU A 29 -1.72 -2.63 -7.83
C LEU A 29 -1.35 -1.17 -8.13
N GLU A 30 -0.87 -0.90 -9.32
CA GLU A 30 -0.52 0.45 -9.74
C GLU A 30 -1.71 1.40 -9.71
N ARG A 31 -2.87 0.95 -10.20
CA ARG A 31 -4.09 1.75 -10.16
C ARG A 31 -4.55 2.02 -8.73
N ALA A 32 -4.52 1.01 -7.89
CA ALA A 32 -4.91 1.13 -6.48
C ALA A 32 -3.95 2.08 -5.73
N THR A 33 -2.65 2.00 -5.99
CA THR A 33 -1.66 2.88 -5.38
C THR A 33 -1.89 4.34 -5.79
N LYS A 34 -2.17 4.61 -7.05
CA LYS A 34 -2.51 5.96 -7.50
C LYS A 34 -3.75 6.50 -6.79
N ASP A 35 -4.76 5.68 -6.65
CA ASP A 35 -6.01 6.04 -5.97
C ASP A 35 -5.77 6.33 -4.49
N LYS A 36 -4.95 5.51 -3.83
CA LYS A 36 -4.55 5.71 -2.45
C LYS A 36 -3.86 7.06 -2.27
N LEU A 37 -2.87 7.35 -3.10
CA LEU A 37 -2.11 8.60 -3.02
C LEU A 37 -3.00 9.82 -3.26
N ALA A 38 -3.90 9.74 -4.23
CA ALA A 38 -4.87 10.80 -4.47
C ALA A 38 -5.79 11.03 -3.26
N GLY A 39 -6.24 9.96 -2.63
CA GLY A 39 -7.05 10.03 -1.42
C GLY A 39 -6.30 10.66 -0.24
N ILE A 40 -5.05 10.29 -0.05
CA ILE A 40 -4.19 10.87 1.01
C ILE A 40 -4.01 12.36 0.77
N GLU A 41 -3.77 12.76 -0.47
CA GLU A 41 -3.62 14.17 -0.83
C GLU A 41 -4.90 14.94 -0.57
N GLN A 42 -6.06 14.36 -0.85
CA GLN A 42 -7.35 14.97 -0.53
C GLN A 42 -7.55 15.14 0.97
N VAL A 43 -7.20 14.15 1.78
CA VAL A 43 -7.26 14.27 3.24
C VAL A 43 -6.42 15.46 3.71
N ALA A 44 -5.19 15.57 3.19
CA ALA A 44 -4.28 16.66 3.56
C ALA A 44 -4.83 18.03 3.15
N SER A 45 -5.53 18.12 2.02
CA SER A 45 -6.06 19.39 1.51
C SER A 45 -7.34 19.84 2.20
N LEU A 46 -8.07 18.94 2.86
CA LEU A 46 -9.38 19.23 3.43
C LEU A 46 -9.33 19.78 4.86
N GLY A 47 -8.14 20.05 5.37
CA GLY A 47 -7.98 20.77 6.61
C GLY A 47 -7.20 20.02 7.67
N THR A 48 -6.79 20.78 8.69
CA THR A 48 -5.95 20.32 9.79
C THR A 48 -6.66 20.40 11.14
N GLY A 49 -7.98 20.58 11.14
CA GLY A 49 -8.77 20.65 12.35
C GLY A 49 -8.71 19.36 13.15
N PRO A 50 -9.06 19.38 14.46
CA PRO A 50 -9.02 18.18 15.28
C PRO A 50 -9.91 17.09 14.70
N ALA A 51 -9.37 15.87 14.70
CA ALA A 51 -10.11 14.71 14.24
C ALA A 51 -11.04 14.22 15.35
N GLY A 52 -12.32 14.02 15.02
CA GLY A 52 -13.26 13.34 15.90
C GLY A 52 -12.93 11.84 15.98
N PRO A 53 -13.61 11.10 16.91
CA PRO A 53 -13.37 9.67 17.06
C PRO A 53 -13.52 8.88 15.76
N ASP A 54 -14.49 9.21 14.93
CA ASP A 54 -14.73 8.52 13.65
C ASP A 54 -13.55 8.65 12.71
N LEU A 55 -12.96 9.84 12.60
CA LEU A 55 -11.81 10.06 11.75
C LEU A 55 -10.57 9.31 12.25
N ARG A 56 -10.40 9.26 13.58
CA ARG A 56 -9.29 8.52 14.19
C ARG A 56 -9.42 7.03 13.89
N ASP A 57 -10.60 6.47 14.03
CA ASP A 57 -10.84 5.05 13.76
C ASP A 57 -10.57 4.72 12.30
N LEU A 58 -11.01 5.57 11.38
CA LEU A 58 -10.74 5.40 9.96
C LEU A 58 -9.25 5.52 9.64
N ALA A 59 -8.57 6.49 10.25
CA ALA A 59 -7.13 6.65 10.08
C ALA A 59 -6.35 5.45 10.62
N ASP A 60 -6.75 4.92 11.77
CA ASP A 60 -6.13 3.73 12.35
C ASP A 60 -6.34 2.51 11.46
N GLU A 61 -7.54 2.35 10.90
CA GLU A 61 -7.82 1.27 9.96
C GLU A 61 -6.96 1.40 8.71
N ALA A 62 -6.85 2.61 8.15
CA ALA A 62 -5.99 2.85 6.99
C ALA A 62 -4.53 2.50 7.29
N ASN A 63 -4.03 2.87 8.46
CA ASN A 63 -2.67 2.53 8.88
C ASN A 63 -2.45 1.03 9.00
N ARG A 64 -3.42 0.30 9.57
CA ARG A 64 -3.33 -1.17 9.67
C ARG A 64 -3.33 -1.81 8.30
N LEU A 65 -4.19 -1.36 7.39
CA LEU A 65 -4.25 -1.90 6.04
C LEU A 65 -2.97 -1.60 5.24
N ASN A 66 -2.42 -0.40 5.41
CA ASN A 66 -1.16 -0.06 4.76
C ASN A 66 0.01 -0.92 5.27
N GLU A 67 0.02 -1.23 6.56
CA GLU A 67 1.01 -2.13 7.14
C GLU A 67 0.85 -3.55 6.55
N THR A 68 -0.37 -4.01 6.39
CA THR A 68 -0.65 -5.29 5.73
C THR A 68 -0.12 -5.31 4.30
N CYS A 69 -0.33 -4.24 3.54
CA CYS A 69 0.22 -4.11 2.18
C CYS A 69 1.75 -4.19 2.20
N ARG A 70 2.40 -3.50 3.13
CA ARG A 70 3.85 -3.49 3.26
C ARG A 70 4.39 -4.90 3.52
N ILE A 71 3.72 -5.65 4.40
CA ILE A 71 4.10 -7.03 4.70
C ILE A 71 3.97 -7.90 3.44
N TYR A 72 2.88 -7.81 2.71
CA TYR A 72 2.70 -8.56 1.46
C TYR A 72 3.79 -8.23 0.43
N VAL A 73 4.10 -6.95 0.25
CA VAL A 73 5.14 -6.51 -0.68
C VAL A 73 6.49 -7.10 -0.29
N ASN A 74 6.84 -7.06 1.00
CA ASN A 74 8.09 -7.60 1.51
C ASN A 74 8.18 -9.11 1.32
N LEU A 75 7.08 -9.84 1.56
CA LEU A 75 7.04 -11.29 1.35
C LEU A 75 7.21 -11.65 -0.13
N MET A 76 6.56 -10.92 -1.02
CA MET A 76 6.69 -11.13 -2.45
C MET A 76 8.12 -10.86 -2.93
N ALA A 77 8.73 -9.79 -2.47
CA ALA A 77 10.12 -9.46 -2.80
C ALA A 77 11.08 -10.54 -2.31
N ALA A 78 10.89 -11.04 -1.10
CA ALA A 78 11.71 -12.12 -0.55
C ALA A 78 11.55 -13.42 -1.36
N ASN A 79 10.33 -13.72 -1.80
CA ASN A 79 10.04 -14.89 -2.61
C ASN A 79 10.71 -14.82 -3.98
N VAL A 80 10.61 -13.66 -4.64
CA VAL A 80 11.27 -13.42 -5.93
C VAL A 80 12.79 -13.55 -5.79
N ARG A 81 13.36 -12.95 -4.76
CA ARG A 81 14.80 -13.04 -4.48
C ARG A 81 15.24 -14.49 -4.32
N ARG A 82 14.48 -15.26 -3.58
CA ARG A 82 14.77 -16.68 -3.34
C ARG A 82 14.75 -17.48 -4.63
N ARG A 83 13.76 -17.25 -5.49
CA ARG A 83 13.66 -17.91 -6.79
C ARG A 83 14.84 -17.56 -7.69
N LEU A 84 15.24 -16.29 -7.71
CA LEU A 84 16.40 -15.84 -8.50
C LEU A 84 17.68 -16.48 -8.01
N GLN A 85 17.88 -16.57 -6.68
CA GLN A 85 19.04 -17.25 -6.09
C GLN A 85 19.08 -18.72 -6.49
N THR A 86 17.96 -19.40 -6.48
CA THR A 86 17.87 -20.81 -6.87
C THR A 86 18.26 -21.00 -8.35
N LEU A 87 17.81 -20.11 -9.21
CA LEU A 87 18.07 -20.19 -10.66
C LEU A 87 19.54 -19.89 -11.02
N THR A 88 20.15 -18.95 -10.31
CA THR A 88 21.52 -18.49 -10.61
C THR A 88 22.58 -19.17 -9.79
N GLY A 89 22.21 -19.83 -8.72
CA GLY A 89 23.16 -20.43 -7.76
C GLY A 89 23.95 -19.38 -7.00
N GLU A 90 23.61 -18.09 -7.09
CA GLU A 90 24.28 -17.01 -6.41
C GLU A 90 23.40 -16.36 -5.34
N ALA A 91 24.01 -16.10 -4.18
CA ALA A 91 23.38 -15.28 -3.17
C ALA A 91 23.65 -13.81 -3.46
N GLY A 92 22.63 -12.96 -3.38
CA GLY A 92 22.84 -11.52 -3.36
C GLY A 92 22.59 -10.74 -4.65
N ILE A 93 21.59 -11.14 -5.43
CA ILE A 93 21.06 -10.25 -6.45
C ILE A 93 20.26 -9.18 -5.72
N GLY A 94 20.93 -8.07 -5.42
CA GLY A 94 20.40 -7.01 -4.57
C GLY A 94 19.65 -5.93 -5.29
N ALA A 95 18.74 -6.26 -6.20
CA ALA A 95 17.89 -5.23 -6.80
C ALA A 95 16.62 -5.09 -5.96
N SER A 96 16.46 -3.93 -5.30
CA SER A 96 15.18 -3.59 -4.68
C SER A 96 14.20 -3.23 -5.78
N ALA A 97 13.06 -3.91 -5.83
CA ALA A 97 12.01 -3.57 -6.76
C ALA A 97 11.48 -2.15 -6.47
N PRO A 98 11.11 -1.36 -7.51
CA PRO A 98 10.54 -0.03 -7.29
C PRO A 98 9.32 -0.01 -6.39
N VAL A 99 8.53 -1.07 -6.39
CA VAL A 99 7.36 -1.24 -5.54
C VAL A 99 7.72 -1.21 -4.06
N LEU A 100 8.88 -1.70 -3.67
CA LEU A 100 9.32 -1.68 -2.27
C LEU A 100 9.53 -0.25 -1.75
N ARG A 101 9.94 0.67 -2.60
CA ARG A 101 10.18 2.06 -2.21
C ARG A 101 8.90 2.81 -1.84
N ALA A 102 7.77 2.41 -2.42
CA ALA A 102 6.48 3.01 -2.11
C ALA A 102 6.01 2.71 -0.68
N TYR A 103 6.58 1.68 -0.04
CA TYR A 103 6.20 1.21 1.28
C TYR A 103 7.35 1.27 2.31
N ALA A 104 8.45 1.85 1.91
CA ALA A 104 9.62 1.99 2.80
C ALA A 104 9.41 3.05 3.88
#